data_9c86c2bc21ac8cd41b8a99b1f6500bd1
#
_entry.id   9c86c2bc21ac8cd41b8a99b1f6500bd1
#
_cell.length_a   1.000
_cell.length_b   1.000
_cell.length_c   1.000
_cell.angle_alpha   90.00
_cell.angle_beta   90.00
_cell.angle_gamma   90.00
#
_symmetry.space_group_name_H-M   'P 1'
#
loop_
_entity.id
_entity.type
_entity.pdbx_description
1 polymer ?
#
loop_
_entity_poly.entity_id
_entity_poly.type
_entity_poly.pdbx_seq_one_letter_code
_entity_poly.pdbx_strand_id
1 'polypeptide(L)'
;IDMGGGQTTVATIRNQELQFTNIYQEGGEYVTKDISKVLKTSQKIAESLKLNYGEAYVPLASNETFQVEVIGEVEPVEVTESYLAEIISARIKHIFDQIKQELDRRHLLDLSGGIVLIGGNAILPGVVELAQEVFGVRVKLYVPNQVGIRNPAFAHVISLSEFAGKLTEVNLLAQKAVRGDEFLRQKPINFGVSNQSVTPIIQSTPVQPATAATEITPDSGLAPRDEFQASSQDKPKLTD
;
A
#
# COMPACT_ATOMS: atom_id res chain seq x y z
N ILE A 1 2.72 -15.16 6.58
CA ILE A 1 2.75 -15.05 5.11
C ILE A 1 3.20 -13.64 4.76
N ASP A 2 4.26 -13.54 3.98
CA ASP A 2 4.78 -12.27 3.47
C ASP A 2 4.40 -12.11 2.00
N MET A 3 3.59 -11.11 1.72
CA MET A 3 3.06 -10.82 0.39
C MET A 3 3.86 -9.69 -0.27
N GLY A 4 4.97 -10.06 -0.89
CA GLY A 4 5.85 -9.13 -1.60
C GLY A 4 5.36 -8.79 -3.02
N GLY A 5 6.10 -7.93 -3.73
CA GLY A 5 5.83 -7.57 -5.14
C GLY A 5 6.07 -8.73 -6.09
N GLY A 6 7.27 -9.31 -6.08
CA GLY A 6 7.67 -10.38 -6.99
C GLY A 6 7.36 -11.80 -6.50
N GLN A 7 7.22 -11.98 -5.19
CA GLN A 7 7.05 -13.30 -4.57
C GLN A 7 6.21 -13.22 -3.30
N THR A 8 5.66 -14.38 -2.90
CA THR A 8 5.00 -14.58 -1.62
C THR A 8 5.77 -15.65 -0.82
N THR A 9 6.17 -15.32 0.40
CA THR A 9 6.91 -16.24 1.28
C THR A 9 6.02 -16.69 2.43
N VAL A 10 6.06 -17.98 2.72
CA VAL A 10 5.35 -18.58 3.86
C VAL A 10 6.36 -19.13 4.84
N ALA A 11 6.19 -18.83 6.11
CA ALA A 11 6.94 -19.41 7.20
C ALA A 11 5.99 -19.89 8.29
N THR A 12 6.13 -21.13 8.73
CA THR A 12 5.36 -21.69 9.85
C THR A 12 6.26 -21.83 11.06
N ILE A 13 5.82 -21.25 12.17
CA ILE A 13 6.58 -21.21 13.43
C ILE A 13 5.76 -21.89 14.51
N ARG A 14 6.37 -22.84 15.23
CA ARG A 14 5.79 -23.50 16.41
C ARG A 14 6.83 -23.48 17.52
N ASN A 15 6.43 -23.08 18.72
CA ASN A 15 7.32 -23.01 19.90
C ASN A 15 8.62 -22.21 19.63
N GLN A 16 8.51 -21.10 18.89
CA GLN A 16 9.65 -20.25 18.48
C GLN A 16 10.63 -20.89 17.49
N GLU A 17 10.30 -22.06 16.96
CA GLU A 17 11.11 -22.74 15.96
C GLU A 17 10.45 -22.70 14.59
N LEU A 18 11.27 -22.47 13.55
CA LEU A 18 10.83 -22.54 12.18
C LEU A 18 10.59 -24.00 11.78
N GLN A 19 9.33 -24.33 11.51
CA GLN A 19 8.93 -25.67 11.10
C GLN A 19 8.97 -25.87 9.59
N PHE A 20 8.61 -24.82 8.86
CA PHE A 20 8.49 -24.87 7.41
C PHE A 20 8.64 -23.47 6.82
N THR A 21 9.25 -23.40 5.66
CA THR A 21 9.25 -22.20 4.81
C THR A 21 9.17 -22.60 3.35
N ASN A 22 8.46 -21.79 2.56
CA ASN A 22 8.40 -21.94 1.11
C ASN A 22 8.24 -20.57 0.45
N ILE A 23 8.69 -20.48 -0.79
CA ILE A 23 8.62 -19.26 -1.60
C ILE A 23 7.83 -19.58 -2.86
N TYR A 24 6.78 -18.80 -3.09
CA TYR A 24 5.99 -18.82 -4.31
C TYR A 24 6.43 -17.62 -5.16
N GLN A 25 6.83 -17.88 -6.42
CA GLN A 25 7.32 -16.85 -7.34
C GLN A 25 6.17 -16.01 -7.92
N GLU A 26 5.15 -15.78 -7.13
CA GLU A 26 3.96 -14.99 -7.44
C GLU A 26 3.72 -13.97 -6.32
N GLY A 27 3.55 -12.71 -6.69
CA GLY A 27 3.29 -11.60 -5.78
C GLY A 27 2.44 -10.53 -6.46
N GLY A 28 2.47 -9.32 -5.95
CA GLY A 28 1.64 -8.22 -6.44
C GLY A 28 1.89 -7.79 -7.88
N GLU A 29 3.07 -8.06 -8.42
CA GLU A 29 3.36 -7.82 -9.84
C GLU A 29 2.53 -8.72 -10.76
N TYR A 30 2.19 -9.94 -10.30
CA TYR A 30 1.31 -10.84 -11.05
C TYR A 30 -0.13 -10.32 -11.06
N VAL A 31 -0.60 -9.75 -9.94
CA VAL A 31 -1.90 -9.05 -9.90
C VAL A 31 -1.91 -7.93 -10.93
N THR A 32 -0.88 -7.08 -10.94
CA THR A 32 -0.75 -5.99 -11.91
C THR A 32 -0.71 -6.48 -13.35
N LYS A 33 0.02 -7.58 -13.62
CA LYS A 33 0.07 -8.21 -14.95
C LYS A 33 -1.30 -8.74 -15.39
N ASP A 34 -2.06 -9.32 -14.47
CA ASP A 34 -3.40 -9.83 -14.80
C ASP A 34 -4.38 -8.69 -15.09
N ILE A 35 -4.37 -7.62 -14.28
CA ILE A 35 -5.13 -6.40 -14.57
C ILE A 35 -4.76 -5.83 -15.95
N SER A 36 -3.46 -5.69 -16.23
CA SER A 36 -2.97 -5.19 -17.51
C SER A 36 -3.45 -6.04 -18.70
N LYS A 37 -3.45 -7.35 -18.56
CA LYS A 37 -3.89 -8.28 -19.62
C LYS A 37 -5.40 -8.25 -19.83
N VAL A 38 -6.17 -8.32 -18.74
CA VAL A 38 -7.64 -8.40 -18.81
C VAL A 38 -8.22 -7.09 -19.31
N LEU A 39 -7.75 -5.96 -18.79
CA LEU A 39 -8.20 -4.63 -19.20
C LEU A 39 -7.48 -4.11 -20.44
N LYS A 40 -6.53 -4.85 -21.02
CA LYS A 40 -5.72 -4.47 -22.18
C LYS A 40 -5.08 -3.07 -22.02
N THR A 41 -4.56 -2.79 -20.84
CA THR A 41 -3.93 -1.50 -20.49
C THR A 41 -2.45 -1.66 -20.19
N SER A 42 -1.71 -0.56 -20.07
CA SER A 42 -0.29 -0.61 -19.70
C SER A 42 -0.09 -1.09 -18.26
N GLN A 43 1.05 -1.72 -17.96
CA GLN A 43 1.34 -2.14 -16.58
C GLN A 43 1.38 -0.96 -15.60
N LYS A 44 1.77 0.22 -16.06
CA LYS A 44 1.77 1.44 -15.24
C LYS A 44 0.36 1.85 -14.84
N ILE A 45 -0.57 1.82 -15.78
CA ILE A 45 -1.98 2.11 -15.51
C ILE A 45 -2.57 1.01 -14.61
N ALA A 46 -2.32 -0.26 -14.92
CA ALA A 46 -2.78 -1.39 -14.11
C ALA A 46 -2.31 -1.30 -12.65
N GLU A 47 -1.05 -0.91 -12.41
CA GLU A 47 -0.53 -0.69 -11.05
C GLU A 47 -1.25 0.47 -10.37
N SER A 48 -1.48 1.58 -11.08
CA SER A 48 -2.24 2.72 -10.55
C SER A 48 -3.68 2.33 -10.19
N LEU A 49 -4.34 1.53 -11.03
CA LEU A 49 -5.69 1.03 -10.77
C LEU A 49 -5.72 0.14 -9.52
N LYS A 50 -4.77 -0.79 -9.41
CA LYS A 50 -4.64 -1.65 -8.22
C LYS A 50 -4.47 -0.85 -6.94
N LEU A 51 -3.64 0.21 -6.96
CA LEU A 51 -3.36 1.02 -5.77
C LEU A 51 -4.50 1.96 -5.39
N ASN A 52 -5.26 2.48 -6.36
CA ASN A 52 -6.29 3.48 -6.11
C ASN A 52 -7.69 2.89 -5.93
N TYR A 53 -8.01 1.81 -6.63
CA TYR A 53 -9.35 1.20 -6.68
C TYR A 53 -9.35 -0.29 -6.35
N GLY A 54 -8.18 -0.85 -5.99
CA GLY A 54 -8.05 -2.29 -5.78
C GLY A 54 -8.72 -2.76 -4.50
N GLU A 55 -9.59 -3.76 -4.63
CA GLU A 55 -10.21 -4.51 -3.55
C GLU A 55 -9.96 -6.02 -3.81
N ALA A 56 -9.50 -6.75 -2.80
CA ALA A 56 -9.21 -8.17 -2.95
C ALA A 56 -10.39 -9.07 -2.61
N TYR A 57 -11.38 -8.56 -1.91
CA TYR A 57 -12.55 -9.32 -1.49
C TYR A 57 -13.80 -8.77 -2.17
N VAL A 58 -14.25 -9.44 -3.23
CA VAL A 58 -15.34 -9.00 -4.11
C VAL A 58 -16.59 -8.52 -3.37
N PRO A 59 -17.05 -9.17 -2.26
CA PRO A 59 -18.21 -8.70 -1.52
C PRO A 59 -18.10 -7.31 -0.89
N LEU A 60 -16.87 -6.78 -0.76
CA LEU A 60 -16.61 -5.42 -0.25
C LEU A 60 -16.45 -4.40 -1.37
N ALA A 61 -16.28 -4.83 -2.61
CA ALA A 61 -16.09 -3.93 -3.75
C ALA A 61 -17.35 -3.14 -4.04
N SER A 62 -17.17 -1.86 -4.38
CA SER A 62 -18.28 -0.99 -4.81
C SER A 62 -18.62 -1.25 -6.29
N ASN A 63 -19.76 -0.73 -6.73
CA ASN A 63 -20.14 -0.71 -8.14
C ASN A 63 -19.82 0.64 -8.80
N GLU A 64 -18.98 1.45 -8.17
CA GLU A 64 -18.51 2.69 -8.78
C GLU A 64 -17.68 2.38 -10.03
N THR A 65 -17.76 3.28 -10.99
CA THR A 65 -17.09 3.13 -12.29
C THR A 65 -15.96 4.14 -12.44
N PHE A 66 -14.94 3.76 -13.15
CA PHE A 66 -13.82 4.62 -13.52
C PHE A 66 -13.40 4.38 -14.96
N GLN A 67 -12.75 5.37 -15.55
CA GLN A 67 -12.30 5.33 -16.95
C GLN A 67 -10.90 4.73 -17.05
N VAL A 68 -10.71 3.80 -17.98
CA VAL A 68 -9.44 3.11 -18.22
C VAL A 68 -9.00 3.32 -19.67
N GLU A 69 -7.78 3.79 -19.86
CA GLU A 69 -7.15 3.85 -21.17
C GLU A 69 -6.78 2.44 -21.64
N VAL A 70 -7.38 2.00 -22.73
CA VAL A 70 -7.20 0.68 -23.32
C VAL A 70 -6.30 0.78 -24.54
N ILE A 71 -5.34 -0.12 -24.67
CA ILE A 71 -4.41 -0.14 -25.80
C ILE A 71 -5.18 -0.52 -27.07
N GLY A 72 -5.15 0.38 -28.06
CA GLY A 72 -5.82 0.21 -29.35
C GLY A 72 -7.21 0.83 -29.43
N GLU A 73 -7.74 1.38 -28.36
CA GLU A 73 -8.98 2.15 -28.34
C GLU A 73 -8.67 3.65 -28.31
N VAL A 74 -9.53 4.45 -28.94
CA VAL A 74 -9.40 5.92 -28.98
C VAL A 74 -10.02 6.55 -27.74
N GLU A 75 -11.11 5.96 -27.24
CA GLU A 75 -11.84 6.44 -26.07
C GLU A 75 -11.59 5.52 -24.88
N PRO A 76 -11.49 6.09 -23.65
CA PRO A 76 -11.39 5.29 -22.45
C PRO A 76 -12.62 4.38 -22.27
N VAL A 77 -12.41 3.20 -21.72
CA VAL A 77 -13.48 2.23 -21.43
C VAL A 77 -13.87 2.36 -19.97
N GLU A 78 -15.16 2.32 -19.70
CA GLU A 78 -15.69 2.33 -18.34
C GLU A 78 -15.59 0.95 -17.70
N VAL A 79 -14.98 0.87 -16.51
CA VAL A 79 -14.76 -0.35 -15.75
C VAL A 79 -15.31 -0.14 -14.34
N THR A 80 -15.96 -1.16 -13.77
CA THR A 80 -16.46 -1.12 -12.39
C THR A 80 -15.37 -1.57 -11.41
N GLU A 81 -15.39 -1.03 -10.18
CA GLU A 81 -14.52 -1.52 -9.11
C GLU A 81 -14.75 -3.00 -8.82
N SER A 82 -16.00 -3.47 -8.86
CA SER A 82 -16.34 -4.87 -8.68
C SER A 82 -15.65 -5.77 -9.71
N TYR A 83 -15.60 -5.37 -10.99
CA TYR A 83 -14.90 -6.14 -12.02
C TYR A 83 -13.38 -6.14 -11.80
N LEU A 84 -12.81 -5.02 -11.37
CA LEU A 84 -11.39 -4.95 -10.99
C LEU A 84 -11.11 -5.87 -9.78
N ALA A 85 -12.01 -5.89 -8.79
CA ALA A 85 -11.90 -6.75 -7.62
C ALA A 85 -11.96 -8.23 -7.99
N GLU A 86 -12.76 -8.64 -8.96
CA GLU A 86 -12.79 -10.03 -9.45
C GLU A 86 -11.42 -10.46 -10.01
N ILE A 87 -10.76 -9.60 -10.79
CA ILE A 87 -9.44 -9.88 -11.35
C ILE A 87 -8.40 -10.03 -10.23
N ILE A 88 -8.40 -9.10 -9.29
CA ILE A 88 -7.47 -9.07 -8.15
C ILE A 88 -7.68 -10.28 -7.24
N SER A 89 -8.94 -10.52 -6.86
CA SER A 89 -9.35 -11.63 -6.00
C SER A 89 -8.95 -12.98 -6.61
N ALA A 90 -9.17 -13.17 -7.90
CA ALA A 90 -8.81 -14.41 -8.58
C ALA A 90 -7.32 -14.75 -8.46
N ARG A 91 -6.42 -13.74 -8.62
CA ARG A 91 -4.98 -13.96 -8.49
C ARG A 91 -4.57 -14.21 -7.04
N ILE A 92 -5.04 -13.40 -6.11
CA ILE A 92 -4.67 -13.55 -4.68
C ILE A 92 -5.20 -14.87 -4.15
N LYS A 93 -6.44 -15.23 -4.49
CA LYS A 93 -7.02 -16.54 -4.14
C LYS A 93 -6.19 -17.68 -4.68
N HIS A 94 -5.75 -17.62 -5.93
CA HIS A 94 -4.88 -18.63 -6.52
C HIS A 94 -3.59 -18.82 -5.70
N ILE A 95 -2.93 -17.74 -5.30
CA ILE A 95 -1.74 -17.80 -4.44
C ILE A 95 -2.08 -18.44 -3.08
N PHE A 96 -3.17 -18.02 -2.46
CA PHE A 96 -3.60 -18.55 -1.17
C PHE A 96 -4.00 -20.04 -1.25
N ASP A 97 -4.65 -20.46 -2.32
CA ASP A 97 -5.02 -21.88 -2.54
C ASP A 97 -3.77 -22.76 -2.66
N GLN A 98 -2.73 -22.32 -3.37
CA GLN A 98 -1.45 -23.02 -3.44
C GLN A 98 -0.80 -23.16 -2.05
N ILE A 99 -0.79 -22.08 -1.30
CA ILE A 99 -0.25 -22.06 0.07
C ILE A 99 -1.04 -23.00 0.96
N LYS A 100 -2.38 -22.89 0.93
CA LYS A 100 -3.27 -23.75 1.72
C LYS A 100 -3.03 -25.22 1.43
N GLN A 101 -3.00 -25.59 0.16
CA GLN A 101 -2.76 -26.98 -0.25
C GLN A 101 -1.44 -27.54 0.30
N GLU A 102 -0.38 -26.73 0.33
CA GLU A 102 0.91 -27.14 0.87
C GLU A 102 0.90 -27.25 2.39
N LEU A 103 0.25 -26.30 3.07
CA LEU A 103 0.12 -26.32 4.54
C LEU A 103 -0.78 -27.46 5.02
N ASP A 104 -1.90 -27.73 4.33
CA ASP A 104 -2.80 -28.86 4.62
C ASP A 104 -2.07 -30.20 4.47
N ARG A 105 -1.31 -30.38 3.40
CA ARG A 105 -0.52 -31.59 3.16
C ARG A 105 0.47 -31.88 4.29
N ARG A 106 0.95 -30.84 4.96
CA ARG A 106 1.91 -30.91 6.07
C ARG A 106 1.26 -30.86 7.44
N HIS A 107 -0.07 -30.77 7.53
CA HIS A 107 -0.81 -30.58 8.78
C HIS A 107 -0.33 -29.35 9.58
N LEU A 108 -0.11 -28.23 8.88
CA LEU A 108 0.44 -27.00 9.46
C LEU A 108 -0.61 -25.87 9.58
N LEU A 109 -1.87 -26.10 9.21
CA LEU A 109 -2.94 -25.10 9.38
C LEU A 109 -3.52 -25.07 10.80
N ASP A 110 -3.44 -26.15 11.56
CA ASP A 110 -3.98 -26.25 12.93
C ASP A 110 -3.11 -25.56 13.99
N LEU A 111 -2.50 -24.43 13.63
CA LEU A 111 -1.73 -23.63 14.57
C LEU A 111 -2.63 -22.65 15.31
N SER A 112 -2.64 -22.69 16.63
CA SER A 112 -3.47 -21.84 17.50
C SER A 112 -3.27 -20.34 17.29
N GLY A 113 -2.11 -19.93 16.76
CA GLY A 113 -1.78 -18.55 16.45
C GLY A 113 -2.51 -17.96 15.24
N GLY A 114 -3.04 -18.82 14.36
CA GLY A 114 -3.60 -18.40 13.07
C GLY A 114 -2.53 -17.90 12.10
N ILE A 115 -2.93 -17.07 11.17
CA ILE A 115 -2.07 -16.51 10.13
C ILE A 115 -1.82 -15.03 10.39
N VAL A 116 -0.58 -14.60 10.16
CA VAL A 116 -0.18 -13.19 10.14
C VAL A 116 0.27 -12.84 8.73
N LEU A 117 -0.34 -11.80 8.16
CA LEU A 117 0.04 -11.24 6.87
C LEU A 117 1.00 -10.07 7.08
N ILE A 118 2.03 -10.01 6.28
CA ILE A 118 3.00 -8.90 6.16
C ILE A 118 3.29 -8.62 4.69
N GLY A 119 4.02 -7.55 4.42
CA GLY A 119 4.45 -7.20 3.07
C GLY A 119 3.55 -6.16 2.39
N GLY A 120 4.03 -5.62 1.29
CA GLY A 120 3.37 -4.51 0.59
C GLY A 120 2.00 -4.85 0.00
N ASN A 121 1.82 -6.07 -0.50
CA ASN A 121 0.52 -6.50 -1.04
C ASN A 121 -0.50 -6.90 0.03
N ALA A 122 -0.07 -7.15 1.26
CA ALA A 122 -0.98 -7.41 2.36
C ALA A 122 -1.81 -6.17 2.78
N ILE A 123 -1.44 -4.98 2.28
CA ILE A 123 -2.14 -3.72 2.56
C ILE A 123 -3.40 -3.58 1.70
N LEU A 124 -3.48 -4.29 0.59
CA LEU A 124 -4.61 -4.19 -0.32
C LEU A 124 -5.91 -4.48 0.45
N PRO A 125 -6.92 -3.61 0.34
CA PRO A 125 -8.21 -3.82 1.01
C PRO A 125 -8.78 -5.21 0.72
N GLY A 126 -9.46 -5.82 1.71
CA GLY A 126 -10.09 -7.14 1.59
C GLY A 126 -9.14 -8.35 1.56
N VAL A 127 -7.82 -8.17 1.57
CA VAL A 127 -6.88 -9.31 1.58
C VAL A 127 -7.01 -10.17 2.84
N VAL A 128 -7.28 -9.56 3.99
CA VAL A 128 -7.46 -10.28 5.26
C VAL A 128 -8.73 -11.12 5.22
N GLU A 129 -9.83 -10.55 4.71
CA GLU A 129 -11.13 -11.20 4.57
C GLU A 129 -11.03 -12.39 3.60
N LEU A 130 -10.41 -12.17 2.44
CA LEU A 130 -10.16 -13.23 1.46
C LEU A 130 -9.29 -14.35 2.04
N ALA A 131 -8.25 -14.00 2.80
CA ALA A 131 -7.40 -14.99 3.45
C ALA A 131 -8.17 -15.79 4.51
N GLN A 132 -9.04 -15.15 5.31
CA GLN A 132 -9.89 -15.84 6.27
C GLN A 132 -10.84 -16.82 5.59
N GLU A 133 -11.45 -16.42 4.47
CA GLU A 133 -12.32 -17.29 3.67
C GLU A 133 -11.56 -18.51 3.13
N VAL A 134 -10.39 -18.28 2.52
CA VAL A 134 -9.61 -19.36 1.90
C VAL A 134 -9.04 -20.32 2.94
N PHE A 135 -8.38 -19.81 3.98
CA PHE A 135 -7.68 -20.65 4.96
C PHE A 135 -8.60 -21.25 6.02
N GLY A 136 -9.76 -20.61 6.29
CA GLY A 136 -10.70 -21.04 7.33
C GLY A 136 -10.17 -20.86 8.76
N VAL A 137 -9.13 -20.05 8.95
CA VAL A 137 -8.50 -19.75 10.25
C VAL A 137 -8.45 -18.25 10.49
N ARG A 138 -8.20 -17.85 11.74
CA ARG A 138 -8.03 -16.43 12.05
C ARG A 138 -6.81 -15.86 11.33
N VAL A 139 -7.01 -14.78 10.62
CA VAL A 139 -5.97 -14.01 9.92
C VAL A 139 -5.91 -12.59 10.47
N LYS A 140 -4.74 -12.03 10.57
CA LYS A 140 -4.53 -10.63 10.93
C LYS A 140 -3.37 -10.02 10.14
N LEU A 141 -3.51 -8.74 9.84
CA LEU A 141 -2.45 -7.94 9.27
C LEU A 141 -1.51 -7.46 10.37
N TYR A 142 -0.22 -7.63 10.20
CA TYR A 142 0.78 -7.01 11.08
C TYR A 142 1.06 -5.59 10.61
N VAL A 143 0.82 -4.64 11.49
CA VAL A 143 1.15 -3.23 11.26
C VAL A 143 2.20 -2.82 12.29
N PRO A 144 3.39 -2.38 11.88
CA PRO A 144 4.42 -1.90 12.79
C PRO A 144 3.93 -0.75 13.67
N ASN A 145 4.38 -0.69 14.92
CA ASN A 145 3.98 0.34 15.88
C ASN A 145 4.85 1.60 15.85
N GLN A 146 5.98 1.56 15.15
CA GLN A 146 6.94 2.65 15.10
C GLN A 146 6.36 3.86 14.36
N VAL A 147 6.54 5.04 14.94
CA VAL A 147 6.04 6.29 14.35
C VAL A 147 6.72 6.55 13.01
N GLY A 148 5.92 6.92 12.00
CA GLY A 148 6.41 7.23 10.65
C GLY A 148 6.58 6.02 9.72
N ILE A 149 6.57 4.77 10.23
CA ILE A 149 6.74 3.55 9.43
C ILE A 149 5.66 2.50 9.72
N ARG A 150 4.44 2.95 9.99
CA ARG A 150 3.26 2.08 10.25
C ARG A 150 2.69 1.48 8.96
N ASN A 151 3.55 0.77 8.23
CA ASN A 151 3.14 0.12 7.00
C ASN A 151 3.68 -1.31 6.98
N PRO A 152 2.87 -2.33 6.72
CA PRO A 152 3.27 -3.73 6.63
C PRO A 152 4.46 -4.02 5.71
N ALA A 153 4.68 -3.17 4.69
CA ALA A 153 5.83 -3.28 3.80
C ALA A 153 7.18 -3.11 4.53
N PHE A 154 7.21 -2.40 5.66
CA PHE A 154 8.43 -2.20 6.46
C PHE A 154 8.67 -3.30 7.50
N ALA A 155 7.78 -4.30 7.60
CA ALA A 155 7.88 -5.36 8.61
C ALA A 155 9.25 -6.05 8.62
N HIS A 156 9.82 -6.36 7.45
CA HIS A 156 11.13 -6.98 7.33
C HIS A 156 12.27 -6.11 7.84
N VAL A 157 12.32 -4.86 7.37
CA VAL A 157 13.40 -3.93 7.75
C VAL A 157 13.39 -3.69 9.25
N ILE A 158 12.20 -3.52 9.82
CA ILE A 158 12.02 -3.32 11.27
C ILE A 158 12.48 -4.56 12.02
N SER A 159 12.00 -5.75 11.62
CA SER A 159 12.36 -7.01 12.29
C SER A 159 13.86 -7.31 12.23
N LEU A 160 14.50 -7.04 11.08
CA LEU A 160 15.94 -7.19 10.93
C LEU A 160 16.71 -6.20 11.79
N SER A 161 16.25 -4.95 11.86
CA SER A 161 16.88 -3.92 12.70
C SER A 161 16.76 -4.25 14.18
N GLU A 162 15.58 -4.71 14.64
CA GLU A 162 15.36 -5.14 16.00
C GLU A 162 16.20 -6.38 16.35
N PHE A 163 16.29 -7.34 15.43
CA PHE A 163 17.12 -8.53 15.61
C PHE A 163 18.60 -8.14 15.73
N ALA A 164 19.10 -7.30 14.83
CA ALA A 164 20.48 -6.81 14.87
C ALA A 164 20.79 -6.06 16.16
N GLY A 165 19.86 -5.23 16.64
CA GLY A 165 20.02 -4.49 17.89
C GLY A 165 20.01 -5.36 19.16
N LYS A 166 19.49 -6.59 19.08
CA LYS A 166 19.47 -7.56 20.19
C LYS A 166 20.68 -8.51 20.18
N LEU A 167 21.53 -8.47 19.15
CA LEU A 167 22.73 -9.30 19.09
C LEU A 167 23.72 -8.84 20.16
N THR A 168 24.12 -9.78 21.01
CA THR A 168 25.17 -9.54 22.01
C THR A 168 26.55 -9.60 21.35
N GLU A 169 27.57 -8.99 22.01
CA GLU A 169 28.98 -9.09 21.55
C GLU A 169 29.42 -10.54 21.39
N VAL A 170 28.98 -11.42 22.30
CA VAL A 170 29.29 -12.86 22.22
C VAL A 170 28.71 -13.48 20.95
N ASN A 171 27.46 -13.16 20.60
CA ASN A 171 26.84 -13.65 19.36
C ASN A 171 27.55 -13.13 18.12
N LEU A 172 27.98 -11.86 18.12
CA LEU A 172 28.74 -11.27 17.03
C LEU A 172 30.12 -11.95 16.88
N LEU A 173 30.82 -12.20 17.99
CA LEU A 173 32.09 -12.92 17.99
C LEU A 173 31.93 -14.37 17.51
N ALA A 174 30.89 -15.07 17.95
CA ALA A 174 30.58 -16.42 17.49
C ALA A 174 30.28 -16.46 15.99
N GLN A 175 29.49 -15.54 15.48
CA GLN A 175 29.23 -15.42 14.05
C GLN A 175 30.51 -15.11 13.26
N LYS A 176 31.35 -14.22 13.77
CA LYS A 176 32.66 -13.91 13.18
C LYS A 176 33.58 -15.14 13.14
N ALA A 177 33.61 -15.91 14.22
CA ALA A 177 34.42 -17.13 14.29
C ALA A 177 33.96 -18.21 13.30
N VAL A 178 32.65 -18.35 13.10
CA VAL A 178 32.08 -19.37 12.18
C VAL A 178 32.19 -18.94 10.70
N ARG A 179 31.99 -17.67 10.41
CA ARG A 179 31.95 -17.13 9.02
C ARG A 179 33.28 -16.59 8.53
N GLY A 180 34.28 -16.46 9.41
CA GLY A 180 35.56 -15.84 9.10
C GLY A 180 35.50 -14.34 8.89
N ASP A 181 36.67 -13.72 8.68
CA ASP A 181 36.76 -12.27 8.44
C ASP A 181 36.15 -11.78 7.11
N GLU A 182 35.77 -12.70 6.23
CA GLU A 182 35.14 -12.38 4.93
C GLU A 182 33.79 -11.65 5.11
N PHE A 183 33.07 -11.90 6.18
CA PHE A 183 31.81 -11.25 6.49
C PHE A 183 31.97 -9.74 6.73
N LEU A 184 33.10 -9.31 7.28
CA LEU A 184 33.41 -7.89 7.49
C LEU A 184 34.03 -7.20 6.27
N ARG A 185 34.45 -7.98 5.26
CA ARG A 185 35.03 -7.48 4.01
C ARG A 185 34.01 -7.32 2.88
N GLN A 186 32.75 -7.62 3.09
CA GLN A 186 31.73 -7.21 2.14
C GLN A 186 31.79 -5.70 2.03
N LYS A 187 32.32 -5.23 0.87
CA LYS A 187 32.28 -3.80 0.53
C LYS A 187 30.86 -3.32 0.78
N PRO A 188 30.68 -2.17 1.44
CA PRO A 188 29.35 -1.61 1.58
C PRO A 188 28.71 -1.63 0.21
N ILE A 189 27.54 -2.24 0.10
CA ILE A 189 26.75 -2.24 -1.13
C ILE A 189 26.57 -0.77 -1.44
N ASN A 190 27.23 -0.30 -2.48
CA ASN A 190 27.11 1.06 -2.94
C ASN A 190 25.71 1.14 -3.54
N PHE A 191 24.71 1.39 -2.70
CA PHE A 191 23.41 1.84 -3.18
C PHE A 191 23.75 3.12 -3.91
N GLY A 192 23.71 3.09 -5.24
CA GLY A 192 24.04 4.21 -6.13
C GLY A 192 23.12 5.42 -5.88
N VAL A 193 23.19 5.94 -4.69
CA VAL A 193 22.84 7.32 -4.39
C VAL A 193 23.96 8.10 -5.03
N SER A 194 23.80 8.42 -6.30
CA SER A 194 24.57 9.48 -6.92
C SER A 194 24.44 10.66 -5.98
N ASN A 195 25.51 11.00 -5.27
CA ASN A 195 25.71 12.30 -4.66
C ASN A 195 25.71 13.34 -5.78
N GLN A 196 24.57 13.56 -6.41
CA GLN A 196 24.28 14.85 -6.96
C GLN A 196 24.09 15.72 -5.73
N SER A 197 25.13 16.47 -5.42
CA SER A 197 25.12 17.57 -4.49
C SER A 197 23.89 18.41 -4.81
N VAL A 198 22.84 18.21 -4.01
CA VAL A 198 21.71 19.14 -3.96
C VAL A 198 22.27 20.38 -3.30
N THR A 199 22.86 21.27 -4.09
CA THR A 199 23.08 22.64 -3.68
C THR A 199 21.70 23.21 -3.37
N PRO A 200 21.44 23.64 -2.13
CA PRO A 200 20.21 24.32 -1.84
C PRO A 200 20.23 25.63 -2.63
N ILE A 201 19.37 25.73 -3.64
CA ILE A 201 19.09 27.00 -4.30
C ILE A 201 18.28 27.84 -3.30
N ILE A 202 18.98 28.45 -2.36
CA ILE A 202 18.47 29.61 -1.65
C ILE A 202 18.69 30.81 -2.59
N GLN A 203 17.79 30.97 -3.54
CA GLN A 203 17.63 32.26 -4.21
C GLN A 203 16.96 33.20 -3.20
N SER A 204 17.77 33.89 -2.43
CA SER A 204 17.36 35.11 -1.77
C SER A 204 17.18 36.18 -2.83
N THR A 205 15.97 36.39 -3.30
CA THR A 205 15.58 37.61 -3.99
C THR A 205 15.74 38.77 -2.99
N PRO A 206 16.55 39.79 -3.31
CA PRO A 206 16.61 40.97 -2.46
C PRO A 206 15.26 41.68 -2.56
N VAL A 207 14.59 41.80 -1.42
CA VAL A 207 13.42 42.65 -1.25
C VAL A 207 13.94 44.09 -1.35
N GLN A 208 13.62 44.79 -2.44
CA GLN A 208 13.79 46.23 -2.51
C GLN A 208 12.81 46.89 -1.54
N PRO A 209 13.26 47.91 -0.75
CA PRO A 209 12.37 48.66 0.11
C PRO A 209 11.48 49.54 -0.78
N ALA A 210 10.16 49.42 -0.63
CA ALA A 210 9.19 50.29 -1.23
C ALA A 210 9.32 51.68 -0.64
N THR A 211 9.73 52.65 -1.45
CA THR A 211 9.69 54.07 -1.15
C THR A 211 8.26 54.59 -1.20
N ALA A 212 7.92 55.19 -0.08
CA ALA A 212 6.99 56.28 0.23
C ALA A 212 5.89 56.73 -0.77
N ALA A 213 4.69 56.72 -0.17
CA ALA A 213 3.71 57.82 -0.18
C ALA A 213 3.27 58.39 -1.51
N THR A 214 2.03 58.15 -1.84
CA THR A 214 1.20 59.15 -2.58
C THR A 214 -0.15 59.24 -1.87
N GLU A 215 -0.51 60.50 -1.61
CA GLU A 215 -1.65 60.99 -0.89
C GLU A 215 -2.99 60.46 -1.40
N ILE A 216 -3.86 60.13 -0.45
CA ILE A 216 -5.27 59.82 -0.70
C ILE A 216 -6.06 61.10 -0.53
N THR A 217 -6.64 61.60 -1.61
CA THR A 217 -7.72 62.59 -1.53
C THR A 217 -9.06 61.85 -1.45
N PRO A 218 -10.00 62.29 -0.61
CA PRO A 218 -11.30 61.65 -0.52
C PRO A 218 -12.25 62.28 -1.55
N ASP A 219 -12.83 61.40 -2.41
CA ASP A 219 -14.01 61.82 -3.20
C ASP A 219 -15.24 61.07 -2.69
N SER A 220 -16.22 61.89 -2.44
CA SER A 220 -17.54 61.60 -1.92
C SER A 220 -18.44 61.04 -3.03
N GLY A 221 -19.09 59.93 -2.76
CA GLY A 221 -20.15 59.40 -3.65
C GLY A 221 -21.03 58.39 -2.95
N LEU A 222 -22.00 58.87 -2.22
CA LEU A 222 -23.15 58.12 -1.74
C LEU A 222 -24.08 57.66 -2.87
N ALA A 223 -24.45 56.39 -2.91
CA ALA A 223 -25.72 55.92 -3.52
C ALA A 223 -26.18 54.61 -2.87
N PRO A 224 -27.49 54.33 -2.87
CA PRO A 224 -28.12 53.75 -1.68
C PRO A 224 -28.35 52.23 -1.72
N ARG A 225 -28.62 51.71 -0.54
CA ARG A 225 -29.05 50.34 -0.27
C ARG A 225 -30.38 50.03 -0.90
N ASP A 226 -30.50 48.92 -1.61
CA ASP A 226 -31.77 48.27 -1.86
C ASP A 226 -31.96 47.09 -0.93
N GLU A 227 -32.99 47.20 -0.13
CA GLU A 227 -33.57 46.16 0.73
C GLU A 227 -34.15 45.05 -0.13
N PHE A 228 -33.80 43.82 0.13
CA PHE A 228 -34.56 42.68 -0.37
C PHE A 228 -35.33 42.04 0.79
N GLN A 229 -36.63 42.21 0.71
CA GLN A 229 -37.63 41.67 1.62
C GLN A 229 -37.71 40.15 1.52
N ALA A 230 -37.86 39.54 2.68
CA ALA A 230 -38.31 38.19 2.85
C ALA A 230 -39.78 38.03 2.46
N SER A 231 -40.09 37.04 1.64
CA SER A 231 -41.45 36.54 1.45
C SER A 231 -41.53 35.10 1.93
N SER A 232 -42.27 34.95 3.04
CA SER A 232 -42.82 33.71 3.58
C SER A 232 -44.01 33.22 2.74
N GLN A 233 -44.32 31.93 2.88
CA GLN A 233 -45.46 31.10 2.42
C GLN A 233 -45.08 30.18 1.26
N ASP A 234 -45.16 28.86 1.35
CA ASP A 234 -46.34 28.03 1.63
C ASP A 234 -45.97 26.61 2.07
N LYS A 235 -46.66 26.10 3.07
CA LYS A 235 -46.76 24.68 3.42
C LYS A 235 -47.97 24.05 2.74
N PRO A 236 -47.92 22.87 2.15
CA PRO A 236 -49.10 22.08 1.88
C PRO A 236 -49.40 21.13 3.04
N LYS A 237 -50.69 21.08 3.35
CA LYS A 237 -51.37 20.27 4.40
C LYS A 237 -51.41 18.80 4.04
N LEU A 238 -51.27 17.98 5.08
CA LEU A 238 -51.78 16.60 5.15
C LEU A 238 -53.32 16.61 5.09
N THR A 239 -53.87 15.73 4.28
CA THR A 239 -55.22 15.18 4.44
C THR A 239 -55.23 13.70 4.13
N ASP A 240 -55.73 12.95 5.11
CA ASP A 240 -56.39 11.64 5.17
C ASP A 240 -55.89 10.48 4.35
#